data_815a00ae45fdf2dd53b4bfddfa27a66a
#
_entry.id   815a00ae45fdf2dd53b4bfddfa27a66a
#
_cell.length_a   1.000
_cell.length_b   1.000
_cell.length_c   1.000
_cell.angle_alpha   90.00
_cell.angle_beta   90.00
_cell.angle_gamma   90.00
#
_symmetry.space_group_name_H-M   'P 1'
#
loop_
_entity.id
_entity.type
_entity.pdbx_description
1 polymer ?
#
loop_
_entity_poly.entity_id
_entity_poly.type
_entity_poly.pdbx_seq_one_letter_code
_entity_poly.pdbx_strand_id
1 'polypeptide(L)'
;LYANKYREANIKHFCELLVEHENINISTTTIHKWLHEINLYSPKANRVTKSRINKRIKQLNKKKLSDSEVENIDLASQPLDRSLAHPRHPRAKYAGELIQMDASSLKWFGDEITHLHLAIDDATGTIVGAFFDTQETLIGYYNVLKQILSNQGIPVKLLTDRRTVFEYKKLNSNFYEKDTTTQFSYACSTLGINIETTSVPQGKGRVERLNQTLQSRLPIVLKLANINRIDEANEFLTSYIKKYNEAHAIQLDDNKNAYEKQMDTESINKVLSVLSKRVIDAGHSIKYENFYYEVLDSESKPVYFSKGTKTLVIKCLDNSLYVNVNDNIYALNRIPSHFKHSKELDFEKPEKVKKIYIPFINHPWKRQSFDKHLEKQKHRSVGANV
;
A
#
# COMPACT_ATOMS: atom_id res chain seq x y z
N LEU A 1 -2.36 -36.16 5.80
CA LEU A 1 -1.62 -34.89 5.84
C LEU A 1 -2.24 -33.87 4.88
N TYR A 2 -2.35 -34.16 3.58
CA TYR A 2 -2.85 -33.19 2.60
C TYR A 2 -4.26 -32.67 2.91
N ALA A 3 -5.21 -33.55 3.23
CA ALA A 3 -6.60 -33.17 3.49
C ALA A 3 -6.77 -32.28 4.74
N ASN A 4 -5.95 -32.47 5.76
CA ASN A 4 -6.11 -31.82 7.07
C ASN A 4 -5.14 -30.64 7.28
N LYS A 5 -3.85 -30.83 7.00
CA LYS A 5 -2.81 -29.85 7.34
C LYS A 5 -2.42 -28.96 6.16
N TYR A 6 -2.39 -29.54 4.93
CA TYR A 6 -1.82 -28.89 3.74
C TYR A 6 -2.82 -28.70 2.60
N ARG A 7 -4.13 -28.66 2.90
CA ARG A 7 -5.22 -28.64 1.92
C ARG A 7 -5.16 -27.48 0.91
N GLU A 8 -4.60 -26.37 1.32
CA GLU A 8 -4.49 -25.17 0.50
C GLU A 8 -3.23 -25.15 -0.39
N ALA A 9 -2.28 -26.04 -0.16
CA ALA A 9 -1.06 -26.13 -0.94
C ALA A 9 -1.33 -26.68 -2.34
N ASN A 10 -0.64 -26.13 -3.34
CA ASN A 10 -0.54 -26.85 -4.61
C ASN A 10 0.37 -28.08 -4.45
N ILE A 11 0.20 -29.07 -5.33
CA ILE A 11 0.87 -30.40 -5.16
C ILE A 11 2.40 -30.26 -5.11
N LYS A 12 3.01 -29.38 -5.89
CA LYS A 12 4.46 -29.15 -5.86
C LYS A 12 4.89 -28.58 -4.51
N HIS A 13 4.19 -27.58 -4.03
CA HIS A 13 4.47 -26.97 -2.72
C HIS A 13 4.22 -27.97 -1.58
N PHE A 14 3.19 -28.81 -1.69
CA PHE A 14 2.94 -29.87 -0.74
C PHE A 14 4.12 -30.87 -0.65
N CYS A 15 4.71 -31.26 -1.78
CA CYS A 15 5.90 -32.11 -1.77
C CYS A 15 7.08 -31.45 -1.05
N GLU A 16 7.29 -30.16 -1.26
CA GLU A 16 8.34 -29.39 -0.58
C GLU A 16 8.09 -29.34 0.94
N LEU A 17 6.85 -29.08 1.35
CA LEU A 17 6.44 -29.06 2.78
C LEU A 17 6.55 -30.44 3.44
N LEU A 18 6.32 -31.53 2.70
CA LEU A 18 6.52 -32.89 3.21
C LEU A 18 8.00 -33.16 3.53
N VAL A 19 8.90 -32.71 2.67
CA VAL A 19 10.35 -32.83 2.92
C VAL A 19 10.73 -31.96 4.13
N GLU A 20 10.25 -30.73 4.19
CA GLU A 20 10.67 -29.75 5.18
C GLU A 20 10.15 -30.02 6.59
N HIS A 21 8.88 -30.42 6.71
CA HIS A 21 8.20 -30.54 8.03
C HIS A 21 7.95 -31.98 8.46
N GLU A 22 7.92 -32.92 7.52
CA GLU A 22 7.55 -34.31 7.79
C GLU A 22 8.70 -35.30 7.50
N ASN A 23 9.83 -34.82 6.95
CA ASN A 23 10.96 -35.63 6.47
C ASN A 23 10.55 -36.72 5.47
N ILE A 24 9.51 -36.47 4.66
CA ILE A 24 8.99 -37.41 3.67
C ILE A 24 9.39 -36.92 2.28
N ASN A 25 10.21 -37.71 1.58
CA ASN A 25 10.63 -37.41 0.21
C ASN A 25 9.90 -38.30 -0.80
N ILE A 26 8.89 -37.74 -1.47
CA ILE A 26 8.10 -38.44 -2.50
C ILE A 26 8.01 -37.54 -3.74
N SER A 27 8.06 -38.17 -4.92
CA SER A 27 7.98 -37.42 -6.18
C SER A 27 6.61 -36.73 -6.35
N THR A 28 6.62 -35.55 -6.97
CA THR A 28 5.40 -34.80 -7.28
C THR A 28 4.43 -35.63 -8.15
N THR A 29 4.94 -36.45 -9.06
CA THR A 29 4.14 -37.33 -9.93
C THR A 29 3.41 -38.40 -9.11
N THR A 30 4.08 -39.04 -8.15
CA THR A 30 3.51 -40.06 -7.28
C THR A 30 2.38 -39.47 -6.41
N ILE A 31 2.65 -38.31 -5.75
CA ILE A 31 1.64 -37.63 -4.95
C ILE A 31 0.46 -37.19 -5.80
N HIS A 32 0.70 -36.68 -7.00
CA HIS A 32 -0.38 -36.27 -7.90
C HIS A 32 -1.28 -37.48 -8.25
N LYS A 33 -0.68 -38.65 -8.55
CA LYS A 33 -1.44 -39.86 -8.82
C LYS A 33 -2.30 -40.30 -7.65
N TRP A 34 -1.71 -40.40 -6.47
CA TRP A 34 -2.43 -40.80 -5.24
C TRP A 34 -3.58 -39.83 -4.86
N LEU A 35 -3.33 -38.55 -4.93
CA LEU A 35 -4.37 -37.57 -4.62
C LEU A 35 -5.52 -37.60 -5.65
N HIS A 36 -5.22 -37.87 -6.92
CA HIS A 36 -6.25 -38.05 -7.93
C HIS A 36 -7.08 -39.32 -7.75
N GLU A 37 -6.49 -40.43 -7.34
CA GLU A 37 -7.18 -41.70 -7.05
C GLU A 37 -8.22 -41.52 -5.94
N ILE A 38 -7.96 -40.66 -4.96
CA ILE A 38 -8.89 -40.33 -3.87
C ILE A 38 -9.70 -39.06 -4.11
N ASN A 39 -9.74 -38.55 -5.35
CA ASN A 39 -10.48 -37.35 -5.76
C ASN A 39 -10.10 -36.05 -4.98
N LEU A 40 -8.88 -35.94 -4.48
CA LEU A 40 -8.34 -34.76 -3.87
C LEU A 40 -7.52 -33.96 -4.89
N TYR A 41 -8.04 -32.80 -5.28
CA TYR A 41 -7.40 -31.93 -6.27
C TYR A 41 -6.80 -30.69 -5.62
N SER A 42 -5.76 -30.12 -6.24
CA SER A 42 -5.19 -28.86 -5.79
C SER A 42 -6.21 -27.71 -5.91
N PRO A 43 -6.08 -26.62 -5.13
CA PRO A 43 -7.01 -25.48 -5.18
C PRO A 43 -7.15 -24.89 -6.59
N LYS A 44 -6.05 -24.85 -7.37
CA LYS A 44 -6.07 -24.36 -8.74
C LYS A 44 -6.84 -25.31 -9.68
N ALA A 45 -6.63 -26.61 -9.56
CA ALA A 45 -7.36 -27.63 -10.34
C ALA A 45 -8.87 -27.59 -10.03
N ASN A 46 -9.23 -27.45 -8.76
CA ASN A 46 -10.64 -27.28 -8.36
C ASN A 46 -11.29 -26.05 -9.00
N ARG A 47 -10.60 -24.92 -9.08
CA ARG A 47 -11.10 -23.71 -9.75
C ARG A 47 -11.29 -23.93 -11.26
N VAL A 48 -10.31 -24.57 -11.91
CA VAL A 48 -10.40 -24.91 -13.33
C VAL A 48 -11.53 -25.88 -13.59
N THR A 49 -11.72 -26.88 -12.74
CA THR A 49 -12.81 -27.86 -12.85
C THR A 49 -14.16 -27.18 -12.68
N LYS A 50 -14.33 -26.32 -11.67
CA LYS A 50 -15.56 -25.51 -11.50
C LYS A 50 -15.83 -24.63 -12.71
N SER A 51 -14.80 -24.00 -13.26
CA SER A 51 -14.95 -23.17 -14.48
C SER A 51 -15.38 -24.01 -15.68
N ARG A 52 -14.82 -25.22 -15.86
CA ARG A 52 -15.24 -26.16 -16.93
C ARG A 52 -16.68 -26.64 -16.74
N ILE A 53 -17.06 -26.98 -15.52
CA ILE A 53 -18.44 -27.39 -15.20
C ILE A 53 -19.40 -26.23 -15.48
N ASN A 54 -19.10 -25.02 -15.04
CA ASN A 54 -19.91 -23.85 -15.30
C ASN A 54 -20.04 -23.52 -16.79
N LYS A 55 -18.95 -23.69 -17.57
CA LYS A 55 -19.00 -23.55 -19.02
C LYS A 55 -19.92 -24.63 -19.64
N ARG A 56 -19.84 -25.86 -19.17
CA ARG A 56 -20.67 -26.98 -19.65
C ARG A 56 -22.16 -26.78 -19.33
N ILE A 57 -22.46 -26.30 -18.12
CA ILE A 57 -23.81 -25.92 -17.70
C ILE A 57 -24.37 -24.79 -18.60
N LYS A 58 -23.53 -23.74 -18.83
CA LYS A 58 -23.91 -22.65 -19.74
C LYS A 58 -24.13 -23.13 -21.17
N GLN A 59 -23.34 -24.08 -21.65
CA GLN A 59 -23.54 -24.69 -22.98
C GLN A 59 -24.80 -25.56 -23.06
N LEU A 60 -25.16 -26.28 -22.00
CA LEU A 60 -26.39 -27.07 -21.92
C LEU A 60 -27.62 -26.16 -21.82
N ASN A 61 -27.50 -25.02 -21.17
CA ASN A 61 -28.56 -24.01 -21.08
C ASN A 61 -28.68 -23.11 -22.35
N LYS A 62 -27.72 -23.20 -23.29
CA LYS A 62 -27.73 -22.46 -24.56
C LYS A 62 -29.02 -22.68 -25.38
N LYS A 63 -29.72 -23.80 -25.22
CA LYS A 63 -31.06 -24.04 -25.83
C LYS A 63 -32.17 -23.10 -25.34
N LYS A 64 -31.87 -22.26 -24.32
CA LYS A 64 -32.82 -21.29 -23.72
C LYS A 64 -32.32 -19.84 -23.74
N LEU A 65 -31.15 -19.57 -24.36
CA LEU A 65 -30.58 -18.21 -24.43
C LEU A 65 -31.10 -17.48 -25.66
N SER A 66 -31.33 -16.18 -25.54
CA SER A 66 -31.72 -15.29 -26.63
C SER A 66 -30.57 -15.17 -27.66
N ASP A 67 -30.91 -14.88 -28.92
CA ASP A 67 -29.95 -14.78 -30.02
C ASP A 67 -28.83 -13.75 -29.73
N SER A 68 -29.13 -12.65 -29.04
CA SER A 68 -28.19 -11.63 -28.61
C SER A 68 -27.17 -12.12 -27.56
N GLU A 69 -27.53 -13.07 -26.69
CA GLU A 69 -26.60 -13.69 -25.71
C GLU A 69 -25.72 -14.74 -26.36
N VAL A 70 -26.20 -15.41 -27.41
CA VAL A 70 -25.43 -16.34 -28.21
C VAL A 70 -24.36 -15.59 -29.02
N GLU A 71 -24.72 -14.46 -29.62
CA GLU A 71 -23.79 -13.60 -30.37
C GLU A 71 -22.65 -13.06 -29.48
N ASN A 72 -22.94 -12.63 -28.25
CA ASN A 72 -21.92 -12.19 -27.28
C ASN A 72 -20.97 -13.31 -26.83
N ILE A 73 -21.45 -14.57 -26.80
CA ILE A 73 -20.62 -15.72 -26.45
C ILE A 73 -19.74 -16.12 -27.63
N ASP A 74 -20.23 -15.98 -28.85
CA ASP A 74 -19.45 -16.27 -30.06
C ASP A 74 -18.38 -15.20 -30.31
N LEU A 75 -18.67 -13.93 -30.05
CA LEU A 75 -17.65 -12.87 -30.04
C LEU A 75 -16.51 -13.12 -29.02
N ALA A 76 -16.84 -13.62 -27.83
CA ALA A 76 -15.84 -13.96 -26.81
C ALA A 76 -15.02 -15.21 -27.13
N SER A 77 -15.46 -16.04 -28.09
CA SER A 77 -14.76 -17.23 -28.54
C SER A 77 -13.95 -17.04 -29.82
N GLN A 78 -14.09 -15.89 -30.50
CA GLN A 78 -13.29 -15.59 -31.69
C GLN A 78 -11.81 -15.44 -31.34
N PRO A 79 -10.89 -15.92 -32.16
CA PRO A 79 -9.47 -15.69 -31.97
C PRO A 79 -9.20 -14.18 -32.00
N LEU A 80 -8.57 -13.68 -30.94
CA LEU A 80 -8.13 -12.27 -30.86
C LEU A 80 -7.26 -11.95 -32.07
N ASP A 81 -7.50 -10.78 -32.66
CA ASP A 81 -6.65 -10.25 -33.73
C ASP A 81 -5.18 -10.25 -33.26
N ARG A 82 -4.29 -10.76 -34.09
CA ARG A 82 -2.84 -10.79 -33.80
C ARG A 82 -2.27 -9.40 -33.55
N SER A 83 -2.90 -8.35 -34.09
CA SER A 83 -2.53 -6.96 -33.83
C SER A 83 -2.71 -6.53 -32.36
N LEU A 84 -3.57 -7.23 -31.59
CA LEU A 84 -3.82 -7.01 -30.17
C LEU A 84 -2.92 -7.88 -29.27
N ALA A 85 -2.12 -8.77 -29.86
CA ALA A 85 -1.18 -9.61 -29.12
C ALA A 85 0.06 -8.80 -28.77
N HIS A 86 0.21 -8.45 -27.51
CA HIS A 86 1.44 -7.82 -27.01
C HIS A 86 2.54 -8.87 -26.90
N PRO A 87 3.70 -8.66 -27.55
CA PRO A 87 4.85 -9.58 -27.43
C PRO A 87 5.33 -9.60 -25.97
N ARG A 88 5.84 -10.76 -25.54
CA ARG A 88 6.47 -10.86 -24.23
C ARG A 88 7.72 -10.00 -24.20
N HIS A 89 7.85 -9.16 -23.17
CA HIS A 89 9.08 -8.42 -22.95
C HIS A 89 10.27 -9.39 -22.74
N PRO A 90 11.36 -9.26 -23.50
CA PRO A 90 12.56 -10.07 -23.28
C PRO A 90 13.09 -9.83 -21.86
N ARG A 91 13.83 -10.79 -21.33
CA ARG A 91 14.48 -10.66 -20.02
C ARG A 91 15.63 -9.65 -20.12
N ALA A 92 15.79 -8.81 -19.08
CA ALA A 92 16.96 -7.95 -18.94
C ALA A 92 18.24 -8.79 -18.91
N LYS A 93 19.33 -8.25 -19.41
CA LYS A 93 20.60 -8.97 -19.57
C LYS A 93 21.45 -8.92 -18.29
N TYR A 94 21.34 -7.85 -17.55
CA TYR A 94 22.17 -7.56 -16.38
C TYR A 94 21.32 -7.51 -15.13
N ALA A 95 21.82 -8.06 -14.01
CA ALA A 95 21.22 -7.89 -12.70
C ALA A 95 21.17 -6.40 -12.37
N GLY A 96 20.05 -5.89 -11.83
CA GLY A 96 19.87 -4.48 -11.53
C GLY A 96 19.51 -3.57 -12.70
N GLU A 97 19.54 -4.08 -13.93
CA GLU A 97 19.15 -3.31 -15.13
C GLU A 97 17.66 -2.90 -15.07
N LEU A 98 16.81 -3.84 -14.68
CA LEU A 98 15.36 -3.63 -14.58
C LEU A 98 14.78 -4.33 -13.36
N ILE A 99 14.20 -3.58 -12.45
CA ILE A 99 13.45 -4.10 -11.31
C ILE A 99 11.96 -3.87 -11.53
N GLN A 100 11.16 -4.92 -11.50
CA GLN A 100 9.71 -4.82 -11.55
C GLN A 100 9.16 -4.73 -10.13
N MET A 101 8.33 -3.71 -9.84
CA MET A 101 7.69 -3.50 -8.55
C MET A 101 6.16 -3.57 -8.69
N ASP A 102 5.51 -4.17 -7.71
CA ASP A 102 4.05 -4.29 -7.65
C ASP A 102 3.59 -4.53 -6.22
N ALA A 103 2.30 -4.29 -5.94
CA ALA A 103 1.69 -4.65 -4.67
C ALA A 103 0.52 -5.60 -4.89
N SER A 104 0.37 -6.56 -4.00
CA SER A 104 -0.63 -7.61 -4.08
C SER A 104 -1.46 -7.67 -2.80
N SER A 105 -2.78 -7.52 -2.94
CA SER A 105 -3.74 -7.53 -1.84
C SER A 105 -4.31 -8.93 -1.66
N LEU A 106 -4.24 -9.47 -0.45
CA LEU A 106 -4.82 -10.75 -0.09
C LEU A 106 -5.04 -10.81 1.44
N LYS A 107 -5.83 -11.75 1.90
CA LYS A 107 -5.78 -12.21 3.30
C LYS A 107 -4.55 -13.11 3.46
N TRP A 108 -3.38 -12.49 3.68
CA TRP A 108 -2.12 -13.21 3.73
C TRP A 108 -1.98 -14.02 5.03
N PHE A 109 -2.48 -13.45 6.12
CA PHE A 109 -2.56 -14.04 7.45
C PHE A 109 -3.74 -13.41 8.20
N GLY A 110 -4.39 -14.18 9.06
CA GLY A 110 -5.60 -13.72 9.75
C GLY A 110 -6.80 -13.46 8.83
N ASP A 111 -7.72 -12.61 9.26
CA ASP A 111 -8.98 -12.32 8.56
C ASP A 111 -8.97 -11.01 7.79
N GLU A 112 -7.97 -10.16 8.03
CA GLU A 112 -7.85 -8.85 7.38
C GLU A 112 -7.10 -8.92 6.06
N ILE A 113 -7.47 -8.03 5.13
CA ILE A 113 -6.74 -7.86 3.88
C ILE A 113 -5.49 -7.03 4.19
N THR A 114 -4.33 -7.56 3.83
CA THR A 114 -3.05 -6.87 3.90
C THR A 114 -2.41 -6.82 2.51
N HIS A 115 -1.43 -5.95 2.34
CA HIS A 115 -0.79 -5.69 1.05
C HIS A 115 0.67 -6.09 1.12
N LEU A 116 1.10 -6.94 0.20
CA LEU A 116 2.50 -7.29 -0.01
C LEU A 116 3.08 -6.43 -1.11
N HIS A 117 3.95 -5.49 -0.75
CA HIS A 117 4.79 -4.76 -1.69
C HIS A 117 5.97 -5.65 -2.09
N LEU A 118 6.25 -5.77 -3.37
CA LEU A 118 7.18 -6.75 -3.91
C LEU A 118 8.04 -6.14 -5.01
N ALA A 119 9.32 -6.50 -5.04
CA ALA A 119 10.23 -6.19 -6.12
C ALA A 119 10.99 -7.43 -6.57
N ILE A 120 11.07 -7.63 -7.88
CA ILE A 120 11.80 -8.72 -8.53
C ILE A 120 12.80 -8.16 -9.54
N ASP A 121 13.99 -8.68 -9.52
CA ASP A 121 14.98 -8.43 -10.56
C ASP A 121 14.59 -9.18 -11.84
N ASP A 122 14.44 -8.45 -12.95
CA ASP A 122 13.98 -9.00 -14.21
C ASP A 122 14.99 -9.98 -14.82
N ALA A 123 16.30 -9.75 -14.64
CA ALA A 123 17.36 -10.59 -15.18
C ALA A 123 17.49 -11.91 -14.43
N THR A 124 17.57 -11.87 -13.12
CA THR A 124 17.84 -13.04 -12.27
C THR A 124 16.57 -13.75 -11.79
N GLY A 125 15.46 -13.03 -11.71
CA GLY A 125 14.23 -13.52 -11.10
C GLY A 125 14.30 -13.57 -9.56
N THR A 126 15.31 -12.97 -8.95
CA THR A 126 15.42 -12.86 -7.49
C THR A 126 14.42 -11.87 -6.94
N ILE A 127 13.85 -12.17 -5.78
CA ILE A 127 13.11 -11.20 -4.99
C ILE A 127 14.16 -10.31 -4.31
N VAL A 128 14.17 -9.04 -4.68
CA VAL A 128 15.14 -8.05 -4.16
C VAL A 128 14.57 -7.18 -3.06
N GLY A 129 13.26 -7.24 -2.85
CA GLY A 129 12.59 -6.58 -1.74
C GLY A 129 11.14 -7.05 -1.59
N ALA A 130 10.68 -7.19 -0.35
CA ALA A 130 9.28 -7.46 -0.04
C ALA A 130 8.92 -6.90 1.34
N PHE A 131 7.70 -6.35 1.46
CA PHE A 131 7.23 -5.73 2.69
C PHE A 131 5.71 -5.79 2.80
N PHE A 132 5.20 -6.25 3.93
CA PHE A 132 3.77 -6.22 4.26
C PHE A 132 3.38 -4.89 4.89
N ASP A 133 2.25 -4.35 4.45
CA ASP A 133 1.61 -3.18 5.06
C ASP A 133 0.08 -3.38 5.12
N THR A 134 -0.61 -2.58 5.92
CA THR A 134 -2.07 -2.58 6.03
C THR A 134 -2.74 -2.12 4.74
N GLN A 135 -2.09 -1.25 3.99
CA GLN A 135 -2.55 -0.70 2.72
C GLN A 135 -1.38 -0.62 1.73
N GLU A 136 -1.70 -0.32 0.48
CA GLU A 136 -0.67 0.03 -0.49
C GLU A 136 -0.23 1.47 -0.27
N THR A 137 0.98 1.65 0.30
CA THR A 137 1.48 2.93 0.79
C THR A 137 2.83 3.30 0.18
N LEU A 138 3.15 4.59 0.21
CA LEU A 138 4.49 5.09 -0.10
C LEU A 138 5.56 4.45 0.81
N ILE A 139 5.24 4.30 2.10
CA ILE A 139 6.15 3.70 3.08
C ILE A 139 6.44 2.24 2.76
N GLY A 140 5.43 1.48 2.31
CA GLY A 140 5.62 0.11 1.85
C GLY A 140 6.62 0.03 0.69
N TYR A 141 6.47 0.88 -0.32
CA TYR A 141 7.42 0.96 -1.43
C TYR A 141 8.80 1.47 -1.02
N TYR A 142 8.89 2.40 -0.08
CA TYR A 142 10.17 2.86 0.48
C TYR A 142 10.90 1.75 1.24
N ASN A 143 10.20 0.90 2.01
CA ASN A 143 10.80 -0.25 2.67
C ASN A 143 11.35 -1.27 1.67
N VAL A 144 10.62 -1.51 0.57
CA VAL A 144 11.12 -2.36 -0.53
C VAL A 144 12.35 -1.74 -1.18
N LEU A 145 12.32 -0.45 -1.50
CA LEU A 145 13.49 0.24 -2.09
C LEU A 145 14.69 0.27 -1.15
N LYS A 146 14.46 0.48 0.16
CA LYS A 146 15.50 0.38 1.19
C LYS A 146 16.21 -0.98 1.15
N GLN A 147 15.44 -2.08 1.05
CA GLN A 147 16.03 -3.42 0.96
C GLN A 147 16.90 -3.59 -0.29
N ILE A 148 16.47 -3.04 -1.44
CA ILE A 148 17.26 -3.07 -2.68
C ILE A 148 18.56 -2.29 -2.51
N LEU A 149 18.48 -1.04 -2.03
CA LEU A 149 19.65 -0.16 -1.87
C LEU A 149 20.67 -0.70 -0.86
N SER A 150 20.18 -1.31 0.22
CA SER A 150 21.07 -1.86 1.27
C SER A 150 21.73 -3.17 0.87
N ASN A 151 21.02 -4.05 0.15
CA ASN A 151 21.48 -5.43 -0.09
C ASN A 151 22.11 -5.61 -1.47
N GLN A 152 21.61 -4.89 -2.48
CA GLN A 152 22.06 -5.03 -3.87
C GLN A 152 22.85 -3.79 -4.35
N GLY A 153 22.34 -2.61 -4.06
CA GLY A 153 22.83 -1.34 -4.57
C GLY A 153 21.75 -0.56 -5.32
N ILE A 154 22.16 0.46 -6.07
CA ILE A 154 21.27 1.33 -6.81
C ILE A 154 20.96 0.68 -8.18
N PRO A 155 19.68 0.33 -8.48
CA PRO A 155 19.31 -0.23 -9.77
C PRO A 155 19.24 0.87 -10.84
N VAL A 156 19.38 0.48 -12.10
CA VAL A 156 19.29 1.43 -13.23
C VAL A 156 17.84 1.88 -13.44
N LYS A 157 16.89 0.94 -13.36
CA LYS A 157 15.50 1.22 -13.74
C LYS A 157 14.50 0.46 -12.87
N LEU A 158 13.39 1.15 -12.54
CA LEU A 158 12.21 0.55 -11.92
C LEU A 158 11.04 0.55 -12.92
N LEU A 159 10.33 -0.57 -13.02
CA LEU A 159 9.11 -0.71 -13.79
C LEU A 159 7.94 -0.93 -12.84
N THR A 160 6.98 0.00 -12.86
CA THR A 160 5.81 0.03 -11.96
C THR A 160 4.51 0.15 -12.76
N ASP A 161 3.36 0.05 -12.11
CA ASP A 161 2.10 0.44 -12.72
C ASP A 161 1.87 1.97 -12.66
N ARG A 162 0.82 2.43 -13.35
CA ARG A 162 0.42 3.85 -13.36
C ARG A 162 -0.40 4.21 -12.12
N ARG A 163 0.15 4.03 -10.92
CA ARG A 163 -0.52 4.43 -9.67
C ARG A 163 -0.08 5.80 -9.19
N THR A 164 -0.91 6.43 -8.37
CA THR A 164 -0.67 7.77 -7.83
C THR A 164 0.61 7.89 -6.99
N VAL A 165 1.12 6.79 -6.47
CA VAL A 165 2.42 6.76 -5.77
C VAL A 165 3.58 7.04 -6.72
N PHE A 166 3.48 6.59 -7.97
CA PHE A 166 4.55 6.71 -8.97
C PHE A 166 4.31 7.82 -9.98
N GLU A 167 3.04 8.06 -10.36
CA GLU A 167 2.66 9.07 -11.35
C GLU A 167 1.42 9.83 -10.87
N TYR A 168 1.51 11.17 -10.77
CA TYR A 168 0.37 12.02 -10.42
C TYR A 168 -0.18 12.70 -11.66
N LYS A 169 -1.45 12.43 -12.00
CA LYS A 169 -2.21 13.16 -13.03
C LYS A 169 -3.31 13.96 -12.35
N LYS A 170 -3.23 15.29 -12.42
CA LYS A 170 -4.31 16.15 -11.97
C LYS A 170 -5.49 16.03 -12.96
N LEU A 171 -6.62 15.43 -12.51
CA LEU A 171 -7.86 15.49 -13.27
C LEU A 171 -8.31 16.96 -13.34
N ASN A 172 -8.45 17.52 -14.55
CA ASN A 172 -8.97 18.89 -14.85
C ASN A 172 -7.97 20.05 -14.93
N SER A 173 -6.72 19.88 -15.29
CA SER A 173 -5.92 21.01 -15.77
C SER A 173 -5.62 20.90 -17.26
N ASN A 174 -6.11 21.86 -18.05
CA ASN A 174 -5.72 22.04 -19.46
C ASN A 174 -4.28 22.58 -19.63
N PHE A 175 -3.55 22.70 -18.52
CA PHE A 175 -2.14 23.05 -18.49
C PHE A 175 -1.32 21.81 -18.15
N TYR A 176 -0.42 21.44 -19.05
CA TYR A 176 0.65 20.50 -18.78
C TYR A 176 1.62 21.13 -17.76
N GLU A 177 1.27 21.13 -16.47
CA GLU A 177 2.25 21.35 -15.43
C GLU A 177 3.11 20.08 -15.32
N LYS A 178 4.29 20.14 -15.93
CA LYS A 178 5.31 19.09 -15.95
C LYS A 178 5.91 18.79 -14.56
N ASP A 179 5.49 19.45 -13.49
CA ASP A 179 6.21 19.52 -12.20
C ASP A 179 5.52 18.89 -10.99
N THR A 180 4.56 17.97 -11.19
CA THR A 180 4.05 17.19 -10.04
C THR A 180 4.76 15.85 -9.93
N THR A 181 6.03 15.90 -9.60
CA THR A 181 6.80 14.71 -9.25
C THR A 181 6.26 14.13 -7.94
N THR A 182 5.92 12.84 -7.93
CA THR A 182 5.56 12.17 -6.67
C THR A 182 6.78 12.09 -5.75
N GLN A 183 6.56 11.92 -4.45
CA GLN A 183 7.67 11.78 -3.49
C GLN A 183 8.56 10.58 -3.83
N PHE A 184 7.96 9.47 -4.30
CA PHE A 184 8.71 8.30 -4.74
C PHE A 184 9.58 8.60 -5.97
N SER A 185 9.00 9.26 -6.97
CA SER A 185 9.74 9.68 -8.17
C SER A 185 10.87 10.66 -7.84
N TYR A 186 10.64 11.55 -6.88
CA TYR A 186 11.69 12.47 -6.40
C TYR A 186 12.87 11.73 -5.78
N ALA A 187 12.60 10.78 -4.86
CA ALA A 187 13.63 9.96 -4.25
C ALA A 187 14.43 9.15 -5.29
N CYS A 188 13.73 8.52 -6.24
CA CYS A 188 14.39 7.79 -7.33
C CYS A 188 15.23 8.70 -8.23
N SER A 189 14.73 9.89 -8.58
CA SER A 189 15.48 10.88 -9.39
C SER A 189 16.75 11.34 -8.67
N THR A 190 16.68 11.55 -7.36
CA THR A 190 17.86 11.90 -6.54
C THR A 190 18.93 10.80 -6.55
N LEU A 191 18.49 9.55 -6.68
CA LEU A 191 19.38 8.37 -6.78
C LEU A 191 19.82 8.06 -8.22
N GLY A 192 19.35 8.80 -9.22
CA GLY A 192 19.62 8.49 -10.63
C GLY A 192 18.84 7.30 -11.18
N ILE A 193 17.83 6.80 -10.45
CA ILE A 193 17.01 5.67 -10.86
C ILE A 193 15.91 6.12 -11.83
N ASN A 194 15.85 5.52 -13.00
CA ASN A 194 14.78 5.77 -13.96
C ASN A 194 13.50 5.02 -13.60
N ILE A 195 12.35 5.71 -13.53
CA ILE A 195 11.05 5.07 -13.34
C ILE A 195 10.33 4.99 -14.68
N GLU A 196 9.95 3.79 -15.07
CA GLU A 196 9.02 3.53 -16.17
C GLU A 196 7.68 3.07 -15.61
N THR A 197 6.59 3.64 -16.10
CA THR A 197 5.25 3.21 -15.74
C THR A 197 4.58 2.54 -16.92
N THR A 198 3.90 1.42 -16.69
CA THR A 198 3.15 0.72 -17.71
C THR A 198 1.73 0.43 -17.28
N SER A 199 0.78 0.63 -18.21
CA SER A 199 -0.61 0.16 -18.03
C SER A 199 -0.83 -1.22 -18.64
N VAL A 200 0.19 -1.77 -19.33
CA VAL A 200 0.09 -3.03 -20.04
C VAL A 200 0.54 -4.17 -19.12
N PRO A 201 -0.36 -5.09 -18.71
CA PRO A 201 -0.01 -6.20 -17.82
C PRO A 201 1.16 -7.05 -18.32
N GLN A 202 1.26 -7.23 -19.63
CA GLN A 202 2.33 -8.02 -20.26
C GLN A 202 3.74 -7.45 -20.00
N GLY A 203 3.86 -6.14 -19.77
CA GLY A 203 5.11 -5.48 -19.42
C GLY A 203 5.64 -5.92 -18.05
N LYS A 204 4.75 -6.24 -17.09
CA LYS A 204 5.09 -6.66 -15.71
C LYS A 204 4.88 -8.15 -15.45
N GLY A 205 4.84 -8.98 -16.47
CA GLY A 205 4.46 -10.38 -16.37
C GLY A 205 5.34 -11.24 -15.43
N ARG A 206 6.51 -10.76 -14.98
CA ARG A 206 7.36 -11.49 -14.00
C ARG A 206 6.91 -11.25 -12.58
N VAL A 207 6.72 -9.98 -12.18
CA VAL A 207 6.23 -9.67 -10.84
C VAL A 207 4.80 -10.18 -10.64
N GLU A 208 3.96 -10.15 -11.68
CA GLU A 208 2.60 -10.72 -11.60
C GLU A 208 2.60 -12.24 -11.38
N ARG A 209 3.48 -12.97 -12.11
CA ARG A 209 3.65 -14.41 -11.88
C ARG A 209 4.22 -14.73 -10.51
N LEU A 210 5.16 -13.91 -10.03
CA LEU A 210 5.70 -14.05 -8.70
C LEU A 210 4.60 -13.81 -7.65
N ASN A 211 3.79 -12.77 -7.80
CA ASN A 211 2.62 -12.51 -6.94
C ASN A 211 1.68 -13.72 -6.90
N GLN A 212 1.33 -14.30 -8.06
CA GLN A 212 0.50 -15.52 -8.11
C GLN A 212 1.15 -16.71 -7.39
N THR A 213 2.46 -16.85 -7.51
CA THR A 213 3.22 -17.90 -6.83
C THR A 213 3.20 -17.71 -5.32
N LEU A 214 3.49 -16.50 -4.85
CA LEU A 214 3.48 -16.17 -3.42
C LEU A 214 2.08 -16.28 -2.82
N GLN A 215 1.04 -15.81 -3.51
CA GLN A 215 -0.36 -15.96 -3.09
C GLN A 215 -0.78 -17.43 -2.89
N SER A 216 -0.15 -18.36 -3.62
CA SER A 216 -0.44 -19.80 -3.47
C SER A 216 0.41 -20.50 -2.42
N ARG A 217 1.50 -19.88 -1.95
CA ARG A 217 2.52 -20.52 -1.09
C ARG A 217 2.61 -19.85 0.28
N LEU A 218 2.77 -18.54 0.28
CA LEU A 218 3.11 -17.77 1.48
C LEU A 218 2.04 -17.85 2.58
N PRO A 219 0.71 -17.79 2.30
CA PRO A 219 -0.30 -17.92 3.35
C PRO A 219 -0.20 -19.22 4.16
N ILE A 220 0.14 -20.31 3.49
CA ILE A 220 0.29 -21.63 4.16
C ILE A 220 1.51 -21.64 5.07
N VAL A 221 2.62 -21.09 4.58
CA VAL A 221 3.88 -21.03 5.33
C VAL A 221 3.74 -20.13 6.56
N LEU A 222 3.10 -18.94 6.40
CA LEU A 222 2.80 -18.04 7.51
C LEU A 222 1.89 -18.69 8.56
N LYS A 223 0.87 -19.43 8.11
CA LYS A 223 -0.02 -20.18 9.00
C LYS A 223 0.72 -21.28 9.77
N LEU A 224 1.61 -22.03 9.12
CA LEU A 224 2.43 -23.06 9.77
C LEU A 224 3.41 -22.47 10.80
N ALA A 225 3.88 -21.26 10.56
CA ALA A 225 4.72 -20.51 11.49
C ALA A 225 3.91 -19.78 12.60
N ASN A 226 2.57 -19.91 12.63
CA ASN A 226 1.67 -19.20 13.54
C ASN A 226 1.80 -17.67 13.50
N ILE A 227 2.12 -17.11 12.34
CA ILE A 227 2.28 -15.66 12.13
C ILE A 227 0.92 -15.04 11.85
N ASN A 228 0.54 -14.05 12.68
CA ASN A 228 -0.74 -13.34 12.59
C ASN A 228 -0.60 -11.82 12.59
N ARG A 229 0.63 -11.29 12.73
CA ARG A 229 0.93 -9.86 12.80
C ARG A 229 1.84 -9.45 11.66
N ILE A 230 1.66 -8.19 11.20
CA ILE A 230 2.45 -7.62 10.11
C ILE A 230 3.96 -7.57 10.46
N ASP A 231 4.29 -7.20 11.70
CA ASP A 231 5.68 -7.09 12.14
C ASP A 231 6.39 -8.45 12.06
N GLU A 232 5.78 -9.49 12.63
CA GLU A 232 6.27 -10.87 12.58
C GLU A 232 6.38 -11.37 11.13
N ALA A 233 5.41 -11.02 10.27
CA ALA A 233 5.41 -11.40 8.87
C ALA A 233 6.56 -10.72 8.11
N ASN A 234 6.88 -9.47 8.42
CA ASN A 234 8.01 -8.76 7.80
C ASN A 234 9.37 -9.34 8.23
N GLU A 235 9.53 -9.71 9.49
CA GLU A 235 10.73 -10.41 9.97
C GLU A 235 10.89 -11.78 9.28
N PHE A 236 9.81 -12.54 9.20
CA PHE A 236 9.77 -13.85 8.53
C PHE A 236 10.12 -13.76 7.05
N LEU A 237 9.64 -12.72 6.33
CA LEU A 237 9.93 -12.52 4.91
C LEU A 237 11.41 -12.54 4.59
N THR A 238 12.26 -12.02 5.46
CA THR A 238 13.72 -11.96 5.25
C THR A 238 14.30 -13.37 5.06
N SER A 239 13.97 -14.30 5.93
CA SER A 239 14.41 -15.69 5.85
C SER A 239 13.76 -16.45 4.70
N TYR A 240 12.46 -16.22 4.48
CA TYR A 240 11.71 -16.84 3.40
C TYR A 240 12.24 -16.44 2.02
N ILE A 241 12.50 -15.15 1.80
CA ILE A 241 13.04 -14.63 0.53
C ILE A 241 14.40 -15.24 0.24
N LYS A 242 15.29 -15.30 1.24
CA LYS A 242 16.61 -15.93 1.06
C LYS A 242 16.47 -17.35 0.56
N LYS A 243 15.67 -18.17 1.24
CA LYS A 243 15.41 -19.57 0.85
C LYS A 243 14.73 -19.68 -0.53
N TYR A 244 13.78 -18.80 -0.83
CA TYR A 244 13.11 -18.77 -2.12
C TYR A 244 14.10 -18.44 -3.25
N ASN A 245 14.96 -17.45 -3.07
CA ASN A 245 15.95 -17.03 -4.05
C ASN A 245 16.98 -18.14 -4.29
N GLU A 246 17.48 -18.82 -3.26
CA GLU A 246 18.40 -19.97 -3.38
C GLU A 246 17.82 -21.08 -4.26
N ALA A 247 16.51 -21.33 -4.17
CA ALA A 247 15.84 -22.37 -4.93
C ALA A 247 15.42 -21.98 -6.35
N HIS A 248 15.25 -20.67 -6.65
CA HIS A 248 14.58 -20.22 -7.87
C HIS A 248 15.34 -19.18 -8.68
N ALA A 249 16.40 -18.57 -8.14
CA ALA A 249 17.18 -17.56 -8.84
C ALA A 249 17.96 -18.16 -10.02
N ILE A 250 18.08 -17.37 -11.08
CA ILE A 250 18.95 -17.69 -12.23
C ILE A 250 20.33 -17.13 -11.90
N GLN A 251 21.32 -18.01 -11.93
CA GLN A 251 22.73 -17.60 -11.80
C GLN A 251 23.17 -16.87 -13.09
N LEU A 252 23.73 -15.70 -12.93
CA LEU A 252 24.38 -14.94 -14.00
C LEU A 252 25.87 -14.88 -13.71
N ASP A 253 26.66 -14.65 -14.76
CA ASP A 253 28.08 -14.38 -14.62
C ASP A 253 28.29 -13.07 -13.82
N ASP A 254 29.32 -13.00 -13.00
CA ASP A 254 29.60 -11.84 -12.10
C ASP A 254 29.75 -10.51 -12.85
N ASN A 255 30.19 -10.54 -14.10
CA ASN A 255 30.31 -9.35 -14.96
C ASN A 255 28.96 -8.84 -15.49
N LYS A 256 27.85 -9.54 -15.22
CA LYS A 256 26.50 -9.12 -15.61
C LYS A 256 25.73 -8.46 -14.45
N ASN A 257 26.37 -7.53 -13.80
CA ASN A 257 25.80 -6.74 -12.71
C ASN A 257 25.80 -5.26 -13.09
N ALA A 258 24.62 -4.64 -13.07
CA ALA A 258 24.40 -3.23 -13.36
C ALA A 258 24.04 -2.41 -12.11
N TYR A 259 23.98 -3.03 -10.93
CA TYR A 259 23.79 -2.27 -9.70
C TYR A 259 24.99 -1.38 -9.43
N GLU A 260 24.73 -0.12 -9.07
CA GLU A 260 25.77 0.75 -8.55
C GLU A 260 26.05 0.42 -7.06
N LYS A 261 27.08 1.05 -6.50
CA LYS A 261 27.53 0.80 -5.13
C LYS A 261 26.37 0.90 -4.13
N GLN A 262 26.34 -0.04 -3.17
CA GLN A 262 25.44 -0.01 -2.04
C GLN A 262 25.60 1.28 -1.23
N MET A 263 24.47 1.81 -0.73
CA MET A 263 24.45 3.00 0.10
C MET A 263 24.48 2.64 1.57
N ASP A 264 25.04 3.54 2.39
CA ASP A 264 24.93 3.44 3.84
C ASP A 264 23.52 3.74 4.34
N THR A 265 23.19 3.21 5.50
CA THR A 265 21.83 3.32 6.07
C THR A 265 21.39 4.76 6.34
N GLU A 266 22.32 5.65 6.71
CA GLU A 266 22.01 7.05 6.99
C GLU A 266 21.62 7.80 5.73
N SER A 267 22.38 7.62 4.66
CA SER A 267 22.06 8.19 3.33
C SER A 267 20.71 7.67 2.80
N ILE A 268 20.44 6.37 2.94
CA ILE A 268 19.16 5.77 2.54
C ILE A 268 18.00 6.42 3.32
N ASN A 269 18.12 6.57 4.64
CA ASN A 269 17.07 7.17 5.47
C ASN A 269 16.78 8.62 5.08
N LYS A 270 17.80 9.40 4.72
CA LYS A 270 17.64 10.79 4.27
C LYS A 270 16.94 10.89 2.91
N VAL A 271 17.31 10.03 1.97
CA VAL A 271 16.73 10.05 0.62
C VAL A 271 15.29 9.51 0.62
N LEU A 272 15.04 8.41 1.33
CA LEU A 272 13.71 7.79 1.42
C LEU A 272 12.87 8.45 2.52
N SER A 273 12.70 9.75 2.46
CA SER A 273 11.96 10.53 3.45
C SER A 273 10.60 11.01 2.91
N VAL A 274 9.65 11.19 3.83
CA VAL A 274 8.33 11.77 3.52
C VAL A 274 8.38 13.28 3.76
N LEU A 275 8.15 14.04 2.70
CA LEU A 275 8.19 15.49 2.70
C LEU A 275 6.80 16.08 2.90
N SER A 276 6.64 16.98 3.86
CA SER A 276 5.37 17.62 4.17
C SER A 276 5.53 19.13 4.35
N LYS A 277 4.84 19.91 3.50
CA LYS A 277 4.81 21.38 3.64
C LYS A 277 4.06 21.76 4.91
N ARG A 278 4.66 22.60 5.75
CA ARG A 278 4.09 23.14 6.98
C ARG A 278 4.40 24.64 7.10
N VAL A 279 3.83 25.27 8.10
CA VAL A 279 4.02 26.69 8.39
C VAL A 279 4.23 26.83 9.89
N ILE A 280 5.14 27.73 10.27
CA ILE A 280 5.39 28.05 11.66
C ILE A 280 4.21 28.82 12.22
N ASP A 281 3.71 28.40 13.37
CA ASP A 281 2.58 28.99 14.07
C ASP A 281 2.97 30.23 14.95
N ALA A 282 1.98 30.76 15.66
CA ALA A 282 2.20 31.91 16.55
C ALA A 282 3.04 31.57 17.80
N GLY A 283 3.15 30.30 18.14
CA GLY A 283 4.00 29.79 19.22
C GLY A 283 5.40 29.40 18.76
N HIS A 284 5.80 29.85 17.56
CA HIS A 284 7.09 29.51 16.94
C HIS A 284 7.32 28.01 16.78
N SER A 285 6.23 27.22 16.73
CA SER A 285 6.25 25.76 16.61
C SER A 285 5.70 25.29 15.27
N ILE A 286 5.92 24.00 14.98
CA ILE A 286 5.42 23.33 13.77
C ILE A 286 4.46 22.23 14.19
N LYS A 287 3.23 22.27 13.67
CA LYS A 287 2.26 21.20 13.88
C LYS A 287 2.45 20.11 12.83
N TYR A 288 2.75 18.87 13.28
CA TYR A 288 2.89 17.69 12.44
C TYR A 288 2.28 16.46 13.12
N GLU A 289 1.48 15.65 12.42
CA GLU A 289 0.81 14.45 12.94
C GLU A 289 0.10 14.65 14.30
N ASN A 290 -0.60 15.82 14.47
CA ASN A 290 -1.28 16.24 15.70
C ASN A 290 -0.38 16.56 16.90
N PHE A 291 0.92 16.59 16.72
CA PHE A 291 1.89 17.03 17.73
C PHE A 291 2.51 18.37 17.33
N TYR A 292 3.05 19.06 18.33
CA TYR A 292 3.78 20.30 18.14
C TYR A 292 5.27 20.06 18.37
N TYR A 293 6.08 20.71 17.55
CA TYR A 293 7.53 20.55 17.55
C TYR A 293 8.22 21.90 17.58
N GLU A 294 9.24 22.03 18.39
CA GLU A 294 10.20 23.13 18.35
C GLU A 294 11.34 22.81 17.39
N VAL A 295 11.94 23.84 16.83
CA VAL A 295 13.06 23.73 15.90
C VAL A 295 14.37 23.85 16.69
N LEU A 296 15.29 22.90 16.50
CA LEU A 296 16.59 22.89 17.16
C LEU A 296 17.72 23.03 16.14
N ASP A 297 18.75 23.80 16.52
CA ASP A 297 19.99 23.88 15.74
C ASP A 297 20.90 22.65 15.94
N SER A 298 22.10 22.69 15.36
CA SER A 298 23.10 21.61 15.48
C SER A 298 23.65 21.44 16.92
N GLU A 299 23.49 22.45 17.77
CA GLU A 299 23.87 22.44 19.19
C GLU A 299 22.69 22.05 20.11
N SER A 300 21.56 21.60 19.53
CA SER A 300 20.32 21.28 20.25
C SER A 300 19.71 22.46 20.99
N LYS A 301 19.98 23.69 20.53
CA LYS A 301 19.35 24.92 21.07
C LYS A 301 18.12 25.28 20.26
N PRO A 302 17.00 25.76 20.91
CA PRO A 302 15.82 26.21 20.22
C PRO A 302 16.09 27.40 19.29
N VAL A 303 15.61 27.30 18.07
CA VAL A 303 15.66 28.39 17.07
C VAL A 303 14.24 28.83 16.74
N TYR A 304 14.01 30.13 16.80
CA TYR A 304 12.69 30.74 16.61
C TYR A 304 12.59 31.43 15.26
N PHE A 305 11.56 31.08 14.51
CA PHE A 305 11.25 31.69 13.22
C PHE A 305 9.93 32.46 13.29
N SER A 306 9.75 33.44 12.45
CA SER A 306 8.53 34.25 12.40
C SER A 306 7.31 33.40 12.03
N LYS A 307 6.17 33.73 12.63
CA LYS A 307 4.86 33.18 12.25
C LYS A 307 4.63 33.32 10.74
N GLY A 308 4.15 32.26 10.11
CA GLY A 308 3.87 32.24 8.67
C GLY A 308 5.06 31.79 7.81
N THR A 309 6.25 31.57 8.38
CA THR A 309 7.40 31.04 7.65
C THR A 309 7.04 29.66 7.09
N LYS A 310 7.20 29.48 5.78
CA LYS A 310 6.95 28.21 5.10
C LYS A 310 8.11 27.26 5.38
N THR A 311 7.80 26.04 5.72
CA THR A 311 8.76 25.00 6.08
C THR A 311 8.45 23.68 5.38
N LEU A 312 9.44 22.84 5.25
CA LEU A 312 9.30 21.49 4.72
C LEU A 312 9.74 20.49 5.80
N VAL A 313 8.78 19.82 6.43
CA VAL A 313 9.06 18.74 7.39
C VAL A 313 9.50 17.50 6.63
N ILE A 314 10.59 16.89 7.07
CA ILE A 314 11.24 15.71 6.50
C ILE A 314 11.12 14.59 7.54
N LYS A 315 10.28 13.61 7.29
CA LYS A 315 10.15 12.40 8.11
C LYS A 315 10.95 11.27 7.48
N CYS A 316 12.03 10.87 8.11
CA CYS A 316 12.86 9.76 7.67
C CYS A 316 12.22 8.40 7.97
N LEU A 317 12.70 7.33 7.34
CA LEU A 317 12.19 5.97 7.55
C LEU A 317 12.41 5.44 8.97
N ASP A 318 13.41 5.93 9.68
CA ASP A 318 13.67 5.62 11.09
C ASP A 318 12.81 6.43 12.06
N ASN A 319 11.81 7.18 11.53
CA ASN A 319 10.95 8.12 12.24
C ASN A 319 11.66 9.37 12.80
N SER A 320 12.93 9.61 12.50
CA SER A 320 13.57 10.88 12.81
C SER A 320 12.90 12.01 12.02
N LEU A 321 12.74 13.17 12.66
CA LEU A 321 12.10 14.34 12.09
C LEU A 321 13.07 15.49 11.96
N TYR A 322 13.13 16.04 10.78
CA TYR A 322 13.87 17.25 10.46
C TYR A 322 12.96 18.27 9.80
N VAL A 323 13.40 19.49 9.72
CA VAL A 323 12.72 20.54 8.98
C VAL A 323 13.71 21.36 8.15
N ASN A 324 13.35 21.60 6.92
CA ASN A 324 14.05 22.58 6.08
C ASN A 324 13.33 23.93 6.22
N VAL A 325 14.08 24.96 6.61
CA VAL A 325 13.66 26.35 6.68
C VAL A 325 14.70 27.20 5.96
N ASN A 326 14.32 27.87 4.86
CA ASN A 326 15.21 28.71 4.07
C ASN A 326 16.52 27.97 3.67
N ASP A 327 16.37 26.75 3.14
CA ASP A 327 17.45 25.86 2.68
C ASP A 327 18.41 25.35 3.76
N ASN A 328 18.09 25.60 5.03
CA ASN A 328 18.83 25.04 6.16
C ASN A 328 17.99 23.92 6.82
N ILE A 329 18.68 22.84 7.22
CA ILE A 329 18.07 21.68 7.89
C ILE A 329 18.28 21.79 9.40
N TYR A 330 17.19 21.64 10.14
CA TYR A 330 17.14 21.67 11.59
C TYR A 330 16.50 20.41 12.14
N ALA A 331 16.84 20.04 13.37
CA ALA A 331 16.17 18.95 14.07
C ALA A 331 14.80 19.42 14.62
N LEU A 332 13.87 18.48 14.78
CA LEU A 332 12.58 18.73 15.41
C LEU A 332 12.50 17.98 16.73
N ASN A 333 12.21 18.70 17.82
CA ASN A 333 11.94 18.13 19.12
C ASN A 333 10.47 18.29 19.50
N ARG A 334 9.86 17.22 19.99
CA ARG A 334 8.43 17.23 20.36
C ARG A 334 8.22 18.02 21.65
N ILE A 335 7.26 18.94 21.62
CA ILE A 335 6.84 19.70 22.79
C ILE A 335 5.80 18.87 23.57
N PRO A 336 6.11 18.39 24.80
CA PRO A 336 5.26 17.42 25.49
C PRO A 336 3.92 17.99 26.01
N SER A 337 3.79 19.31 26.17
CA SER A 337 2.67 19.94 26.85
C SER A 337 2.25 21.29 26.27
N HIS A 338 2.17 21.40 24.94
CA HIS A 338 1.85 22.67 24.26
C HIS A 338 0.59 23.37 24.83
N PHE A 339 -0.43 22.62 25.20
CA PHE A 339 -1.66 23.15 25.78
C PHE A 339 -1.53 23.70 27.23
N LYS A 340 -0.62 23.12 28.02
CA LYS A 340 -0.40 23.55 29.39
C LYS A 340 0.32 24.92 29.46
N HIS A 341 1.36 25.08 28.63
CA HIS A 341 2.12 26.33 28.59
C HIS A 341 1.32 27.50 28.06
N SER A 342 0.44 27.31 27.05
CA SER A 342 -0.40 28.42 26.57
C SER A 342 -1.47 28.83 27.56
N LYS A 343 -1.98 27.93 28.43
CA LYS A 343 -2.95 28.26 29.48
C LYS A 343 -2.32 28.97 30.66
N GLU A 344 -1.07 28.68 30.99
CA GLU A 344 -0.33 29.33 32.06
C GLU A 344 0.07 30.79 31.70
N LEU A 345 0.21 31.08 30.41
CA LEU A 345 0.50 32.42 29.89
C LEU A 345 -0.77 33.25 29.60
N ASP A 346 -1.92 32.62 29.46
CA ASP A 346 -3.20 33.34 29.41
C ASP A 346 -3.54 33.83 30.82
N PHE A 347 -3.25 35.11 31.09
CA PHE A 347 -3.90 35.80 32.22
C PHE A 347 -5.39 35.47 32.15
N GLU A 348 -5.96 34.99 33.25
CA GLU A 348 -7.38 34.71 33.37
C GLU A 348 -8.15 35.98 32.94
N LYS A 349 -8.58 35.98 31.69
CA LYS A 349 -9.55 37.00 31.28
C LYS A 349 -10.79 36.74 32.13
N PRO A 350 -11.23 37.74 32.92
CA PRO A 350 -12.40 37.57 33.74
C PRO A 350 -13.52 37.03 32.84
N GLU A 351 -14.09 35.92 33.25
CA GLU A 351 -15.21 35.32 32.53
C GLU A 351 -16.20 36.41 32.21
N LYS A 352 -16.33 36.78 30.96
CA LYS A 352 -17.40 37.66 30.51
C LYS A 352 -18.68 36.91 30.80
N VAL A 353 -19.26 37.21 31.97
CA VAL A 353 -20.61 36.76 32.29
C VAL A 353 -21.48 37.19 31.14
N LYS A 354 -21.86 36.23 30.31
CA LYS A 354 -22.81 36.49 29.22
C LYS A 354 -24.07 37.00 29.90
N LYS A 355 -24.28 38.31 29.89
CA LYS A 355 -25.56 38.90 30.33
C LYS A 355 -26.61 38.23 29.45
N ILE A 356 -27.41 37.36 30.07
CA ILE A 356 -28.54 36.75 29.39
C ILE A 356 -29.48 37.90 29.08
N TYR A 357 -29.55 38.27 27.82
CA TYR A 357 -30.51 39.26 27.37
C TYR A 357 -31.93 38.69 27.56
N ILE A 358 -32.65 39.17 28.53
CA ILE A 358 -34.08 38.86 28.74
C ILE A 358 -34.88 39.92 27.99
N PRO A 359 -35.48 39.61 26.83
CA PRO A 359 -36.24 40.60 26.08
C PRO A 359 -37.43 41.10 26.91
N PHE A 360 -37.72 42.40 26.82
CA PHE A 360 -38.90 42.99 27.44
C PHE A 360 -40.18 42.28 26.96
N ILE A 361 -41.26 42.38 27.78
CA ILE A 361 -42.52 41.66 27.54
C ILE A 361 -43.15 41.98 26.16
N ASN A 362 -42.93 43.21 25.68
CA ASN A 362 -43.41 43.70 24.38
C ASN A 362 -42.48 43.35 23.18
N HIS A 363 -41.41 42.57 23.38
CA HIS A 363 -40.52 42.19 22.30
C HIS A 363 -41.27 41.32 21.25
N PRO A 364 -41.13 41.59 19.95
CA PRO A 364 -41.87 40.86 18.89
C PRO A 364 -41.82 39.34 19.01
N TRP A 365 -40.72 38.78 19.47
CA TRP A 365 -40.57 37.34 19.71
C TRP A 365 -41.49 36.79 20.81
N LYS A 366 -41.68 37.56 21.90
CA LYS A 366 -42.60 37.16 22.98
C LYS A 366 -44.06 37.31 22.57
N ARG A 367 -44.40 38.36 21.83
CA ARG A 367 -45.73 38.53 21.24
C ARG A 367 -46.11 37.40 20.33
N GLN A 368 -45.29 37.07 19.30
CA GLN A 368 -45.57 35.97 18.40
C GLN A 368 -45.72 34.62 19.10
N SER A 369 -44.90 34.34 20.12
CA SER A 369 -44.99 33.11 20.91
C SER A 369 -46.25 33.04 21.74
N PHE A 370 -46.68 34.21 22.32
CA PHE A 370 -47.88 34.31 23.10
C PHE A 370 -49.15 34.22 22.26
N ASP A 371 -49.16 34.89 21.12
CA ASP A 371 -50.27 34.82 20.15
C ASP A 371 -50.51 33.38 19.63
N LYS A 372 -49.42 32.67 19.26
CA LYS A 372 -49.47 31.23 18.89
C LYS A 372 -49.95 30.35 20.05
N HIS A 373 -49.65 30.69 21.27
CA HIS A 373 -50.13 29.94 22.44
C HIS A 373 -51.60 30.15 22.66
N LEU A 374 -52.11 31.41 22.52
CA LEU A 374 -53.54 31.75 22.60
C LEU A 374 -54.34 31.10 21.46
N GLU A 375 -53.84 31.07 20.25
CA GLU A 375 -54.47 30.37 19.14
C GLU A 375 -54.58 28.88 19.42
N LYS A 376 -53.52 28.21 19.92
CA LYS A 376 -53.58 26.80 20.34
C LYS A 376 -54.59 26.54 21.47
N GLN A 377 -54.77 27.46 22.41
CA GLN A 377 -55.79 27.35 23.47
C GLN A 377 -57.21 27.51 22.90
N LYS A 378 -57.43 28.46 21.99
CA LYS A 378 -58.71 28.63 21.31
C LYS A 378 -59.15 27.38 20.52
N HIS A 379 -58.19 26.77 19.81
CA HIS A 379 -58.46 25.50 19.08
C HIS A 379 -58.72 24.30 20.01
N ARG A 380 -58.17 24.30 21.25
CA ARG A 380 -58.46 23.26 22.24
C ARG A 380 -59.83 23.42 22.90
N SER A 381 -60.32 24.66 23.04
CA SER A 381 -61.65 24.92 23.63
C SER A 381 -62.79 24.71 22.66
N VAL A 382 -62.54 24.74 21.35
CA VAL A 382 -63.57 24.50 20.32
C VAL A 382 -63.71 22.99 20.00
N GLY A 383 -62.71 22.19 20.32
CA GLY A 383 -62.75 20.71 20.10
C GLY A 383 -63.32 19.90 21.29
N ALA A 384 -63.73 20.57 22.38
CA ALA A 384 -64.29 19.90 23.57
C ALA A 384 -65.81 19.96 23.69
N ASN A 385 -66.50 20.47 22.63
CA ASN A 385 -67.98 20.54 22.56
C ASN A 385 -68.45 19.94 21.19
N VAL A 386 -68.09 18.65 20.94
CA VAL A 386 -68.84 17.81 20.00
C VAL A 386 -68.89 16.40 20.58
#